data_3e7cca74a4d785baae91296f76c6451d
#
_entry.id   3e7cca74a4d785baae91296f76c6451d
#
_cell.length_a   1.000
_cell.length_b   1.000
_cell.length_c   1.000
_cell.angle_alpha   90.00
_cell.angle_beta   90.00
_cell.angle_gamma   90.00
#
_symmetry.space_group_name_H-M   'P 1'
#
loop_
_entity.id
_entity.type
_entity.pdbx_description
1 polymer ?
#
loop_
_entity_poly.entity_id
_entity_poly.type
_entity_poly.pdbx_seq_one_letter_code
_entity_poly.pdbx_strand_id
1 'polypeptide(L)'
;EAVMLLNHKDALDFILDNPDYLSELTVTKIETIHSILVKELAVDRNIRIRRVGITGTNYRPLDNEFQIREALEQMCQVVNRKENVFEKALLILLLISYIQPFDDGNKRTARIVSNALLIANNYCPLSFRTVDSIDYKKAMLLFYEQNNLSAFKQIFIEQFAFAVKTYF
;
A
#
# COMPACT_ATOMS: atom_id res chain seq x y z
N GLU A 1 17.57 2.92 10.11
CA GLU A 1 16.56 1.94 10.54
C GLU A 1 15.67 2.48 11.66
N ALA A 2 16.24 3.05 12.75
CA ALA A 2 15.46 3.62 13.87
C ALA A 2 14.47 4.70 13.41
N VAL A 3 14.87 5.62 12.54
CA VAL A 3 13.99 6.66 11.97
C VAL A 3 12.83 6.05 11.20
N MET A 4 13.07 4.98 10.43
CA MET A 4 12.00 4.28 9.70
C MET A 4 10.95 3.66 10.63
N LEU A 5 11.38 3.11 11.76
CA LEU A 5 10.46 2.55 12.77
C LEU A 5 9.65 3.64 13.46
N LEU A 6 10.26 4.76 13.79
CA LEU A 6 9.57 5.92 14.37
C LEU A 6 8.56 6.49 13.38
N ASN A 7 8.94 6.68 12.13
CA ASN A 7 8.03 7.15 11.08
C ASN A 7 6.85 6.20 10.86
N HIS A 8 7.10 4.88 10.94
CA HIS A 8 6.04 3.89 10.82
C HIS A 8 5.04 4.00 11.99
N LYS A 9 5.56 4.18 13.21
CA LYS A 9 4.72 4.45 14.38
C LYS A 9 3.93 5.74 14.21
N ASP A 10 4.58 6.84 13.80
CA ASP A 10 3.91 8.12 13.58
C ASP A 10 2.78 8.01 12.54
N ALA A 11 2.99 7.23 11.47
CA ALA A 11 1.96 6.98 10.47
C ALA A 11 0.77 6.16 11.03
N LEU A 12 1.04 5.18 11.88
CA LEU A 12 0.00 4.41 12.57
C LEU A 12 -0.78 5.30 13.54
N ASP A 13 -0.09 6.10 14.35
CA ASP A 13 -0.74 7.05 15.28
C ASP A 13 -1.62 8.02 14.49
N PHE A 14 -1.13 8.56 13.37
CA PHE A 14 -1.89 9.46 12.51
C PHE A 14 -3.22 8.85 12.02
N ILE A 15 -3.21 7.60 11.54
CA ILE A 15 -4.44 6.95 11.06
C ILE A 15 -5.38 6.57 12.20
N LEU A 16 -4.86 6.25 13.39
CA LEU A 16 -5.68 5.97 14.58
C LEU A 16 -6.36 7.23 15.12
N ASP A 17 -5.65 8.35 15.10
CA ASP A 17 -6.18 9.65 15.55
C ASP A 17 -7.16 10.27 14.53
N ASN A 18 -7.12 9.81 13.28
CA ASN A 18 -7.96 10.33 12.19
C ASN A 18 -8.71 9.18 11.47
N PRO A 19 -9.65 8.48 12.15
CA PRO A 19 -10.29 7.28 11.59
C PRO A 19 -11.06 7.53 10.30
N ASP A 20 -11.58 8.73 10.09
CA ASP A 20 -12.32 9.10 8.88
C ASP A 20 -11.43 9.65 7.75
N TYR A 21 -10.11 9.68 7.95
CA TYR A 21 -9.18 10.27 6.98
C TYR A 21 -9.29 9.67 5.58
N LEU A 22 -9.54 8.37 5.49
CA LEU A 22 -9.70 7.64 4.22
C LEU A 22 -11.16 7.27 3.91
N SER A 23 -12.15 8.01 4.44
CA SER A 23 -13.54 7.86 4.01
C SER A 23 -13.68 8.02 2.49
N GLU A 24 -12.86 8.89 1.92
CA GLU A 24 -12.61 9.00 0.49
C GLU A 24 -11.10 8.96 0.24
N LEU A 25 -10.65 8.04 -0.62
CA LEU A 25 -9.25 7.94 -1.01
C LEU A 25 -8.92 8.96 -2.08
N THR A 26 -7.86 9.75 -1.86
CA THR A 26 -7.35 10.72 -2.83
C THR A 26 -5.84 10.59 -2.96
N VAL A 27 -5.29 11.07 -4.07
CA VAL A 27 -3.84 11.09 -4.30
C VAL A 27 -3.12 11.89 -3.22
N THR A 28 -3.65 13.06 -2.86
CA THR A 28 -3.07 13.91 -1.80
C THR A 28 -3.00 13.20 -0.45
N LYS A 29 -4.00 12.40 -0.10
CA LYS A 29 -4.00 11.62 1.14
C LYS A 29 -2.94 10.53 1.14
N ILE A 30 -2.72 9.89 0.00
CA ILE A 30 -1.62 8.92 -0.17
C ILE A 30 -0.27 9.60 -0.03
N GLU A 31 -0.08 10.75 -0.67
CA GLU A 31 1.14 11.57 -0.56
C GLU A 31 1.41 12.01 0.89
N THR A 32 0.38 12.39 1.63
CA THR A 32 0.51 12.77 3.04
C THR A 32 1.00 11.60 3.90
N ILE A 33 0.43 10.41 3.75
CA ILE A 33 0.88 9.21 4.47
C ILE A 33 2.33 8.87 4.08
N HIS A 34 2.66 8.91 2.81
CA HIS A 34 4.04 8.70 2.35
C HIS A 34 5.00 9.71 2.98
N SER A 35 4.62 10.99 3.05
CA SER A 35 5.46 12.05 3.64
C SER A 35 5.79 11.81 5.11
N ILE A 36 4.88 11.21 5.87
CA ILE A 36 5.13 10.80 7.26
C ILE A 36 6.15 9.66 7.28
N LEU A 37 5.99 8.67 6.42
CA LEU A 37 6.84 7.47 6.37
C LEU A 37 8.30 7.76 5.98
N VAL A 38 8.53 8.82 5.22
CA VAL A 38 9.88 9.18 4.73
C VAL A 38 10.47 10.41 5.41
N LYS A 39 9.82 10.92 6.44
CA LYS A 39 10.30 12.07 7.22
C LYS A 39 11.73 11.82 7.72
N GLU A 40 12.61 12.81 7.54
CA GLU A 40 14.04 12.75 7.94
C GLU A 40 14.82 11.60 7.25
N LEU A 41 14.28 11.02 6.20
CA LEU A 41 15.02 10.14 5.31
C LEU A 41 15.41 10.91 4.04
N ALA A 42 16.50 10.49 3.40
CA ALA A 42 16.93 11.08 2.12
C ALA A 42 16.09 10.58 0.95
N VAL A 43 14.77 10.73 1.07
CA VAL A 43 13.76 10.30 0.07
C VAL A 43 12.88 11.48 -0.28
N ASP A 44 12.63 11.70 -1.57
CA ASP A 44 11.68 12.72 -2.03
C ASP A 44 10.26 12.34 -1.60
N ARG A 45 9.52 13.31 -1.09
CA ARG A 45 8.13 13.14 -0.64
C ARG A 45 7.11 13.19 -1.79
N ASN A 46 7.52 13.73 -2.93
CA ASN A 46 6.65 13.92 -4.09
C ASN A 46 6.55 12.66 -4.94
N ILE A 47 5.57 12.63 -5.84
CA ILE A 47 5.52 11.64 -6.90
C ILE A 47 6.82 11.73 -7.69
N ARG A 48 7.43 10.59 -7.93
CA ARG A 48 8.74 10.50 -8.58
C ARG A 48 8.73 11.02 -10.01
N ILE A 49 9.86 11.58 -10.41
CA ILE A 49 10.16 11.95 -11.79
C ILE A 49 11.21 11.01 -12.39
N ARG A 50 11.82 10.14 -11.57
CA ARG A 50 12.83 9.18 -11.99
C ARG A 50 12.20 7.82 -12.27
N ARG A 51 12.84 7.06 -13.14
CA ARG A 51 12.49 5.66 -13.35
C ARG A 51 12.85 4.84 -12.12
N VAL A 52 11.98 3.89 -11.78
CA VAL A 52 12.24 2.89 -10.76
C VAL A 52 12.05 1.50 -11.36
N GLY A 53 12.68 0.51 -10.77
CA GLY A 53 12.52 -0.89 -11.12
C GLY A 53 12.10 -1.71 -9.93
N ILE A 54 11.53 -2.87 -10.19
CA ILE A 54 11.21 -3.87 -9.18
C ILE A 54 12.13 -5.07 -9.40
N THR A 55 12.87 -5.44 -8.37
CA THR A 55 13.83 -6.54 -8.45
C THR A 55 13.13 -7.88 -8.73
N GLY A 56 13.63 -8.61 -9.71
CA GLY A 56 13.18 -9.98 -10.01
C GLY A 56 12.03 -10.07 -11.01
N THR A 57 11.68 -8.96 -11.68
CA THR A 57 10.65 -8.94 -12.72
C THR A 57 11.09 -8.13 -13.94
N ASN A 58 10.52 -8.45 -15.10
CA ASN A 58 10.64 -7.64 -16.31
C ASN A 58 9.59 -6.52 -16.37
N TYR A 59 8.62 -6.52 -15.48
CA TYR A 59 7.64 -5.45 -15.38
C TYR A 59 8.34 -4.12 -15.07
N ARG A 60 7.98 -3.09 -15.82
CA ARG A 60 8.50 -1.73 -15.64
C ARG A 60 7.36 -0.78 -15.28
N PRO A 61 7.39 -0.19 -14.07
CA PRO A 61 6.45 0.84 -13.69
C PRO A 61 6.51 2.05 -14.64
N LEU A 62 5.44 2.81 -14.69
CA LEU A 62 5.37 4.08 -15.44
C LEU A 62 6.55 4.98 -15.06
N ASP A 63 7.08 5.75 -16.01
CA ASP A 63 8.27 6.58 -15.81
C ASP A 63 7.99 8.09 -15.90
N ASN A 64 6.76 8.48 -16.15
CA ASN A 64 6.33 9.87 -16.30
C ASN A 64 5.41 10.27 -15.14
N GLU A 65 5.73 11.37 -14.44
CA GLU A 65 4.96 11.81 -13.27
C GLU A 65 3.48 12.10 -13.57
N PHE A 66 3.15 12.58 -14.76
CA PHE A 66 1.77 12.86 -15.16
C PHE A 66 0.98 11.57 -15.34
N GLN A 67 1.58 10.55 -15.98
CA GLN A 67 0.97 9.23 -16.13
C GLN A 67 0.84 8.51 -14.77
N ILE A 68 1.82 8.68 -13.88
CA ILE A 68 1.77 8.12 -12.52
C ILE A 68 0.61 8.76 -11.74
N ARG A 69 0.47 10.07 -11.79
CA ARG A 69 -0.62 10.79 -11.14
C ARG A 69 -1.98 10.36 -11.70
N GLU A 70 -2.11 10.29 -13.01
CA GLU A 70 -3.33 9.81 -13.66
C GLU A 70 -3.69 8.37 -13.23
N ALA A 71 -2.70 7.47 -13.18
CA ALA A 71 -2.91 6.10 -12.72
C ALA A 71 -3.36 6.05 -11.24
N LEU A 72 -2.78 6.89 -10.37
CA LEU A 72 -3.23 7.02 -8.98
C LEU A 72 -4.65 7.57 -8.87
N GLU A 73 -5.01 8.57 -9.66
CA GLU A 73 -6.36 9.12 -9.69
C GLU A 73 -7.39 8.07 -10.14
N GLN A 74 -7.07 7.31 -11.18
CA GLN A 74 -7.89 6.20 -11.64
C GLN A 74 -8.03 5.11 -10.57
N MET A 75 -6.94 4.77 -9.89
CA MET A 75 -6.97 3.83 -8.76
C MET A 75 -7.90 4.33 -7.65
N CYS A 76 -7.78 5.59 -7.26
CA CYS A 76 -8.66 6.19 -6.23
C CYS A 76 -10.13 6.12 -6.65
N GLN A 77 -10.45 6.41 -7.90
CA GLN A 77 -11.82 6.29 -8.41
C GLN A 77 -12.34 4.85 -8.34
N VAL A 78 -11.55 3.87 -8.74
CA VAL A 78 -11.93 2.46 -8.68
C VAL A 78 -12.16 2.02 -7.24
N VAL A 79 -11.23 2.34 -6.34
CA VAL A 79 -11.32 2.00 -4.91
C VAL A 79 -12.55 2.66 -4.27
N ASN A 80 -12.79 3.94 -4.53
CA ASN A 80 -13.91 4.67 -3.94
C ASN A 80 -15.28 4.15 -4.41
N ARG A 81 -15.37 3.56 -5.60
CA ARG A 81 -16.60 2.94 -6.12
C ARG A 81 -16.90 1.55 -5.56
N LYS A 82 -15.91 0.88 -4.99
CA LYS A 82 -16.12 -0.43 -4.35
C LYS A 82 -16.87 -0.26 -3.03
N GLU A 83 -17.78 -1.20 -2.75
CA GLU A 83 -18.51 -1.23 -1.49
C GLU A 83 -17.81 -2.13 -0.46
N ASN A 84 -17.21 -3.23 -0.92
CA ASN A 84 -16.54 -4.19 -0.05
C ASN A 84 -15.18 -3.66 0.43
N VAL A 85 -15.04 -3.49 1.75
CA VAL A 85 -13.83 -2.95 2.39
C VAL A 85 -12.59 -3.81 2.13
N PHE A 86 -12.74 -5.13 2.10
CA PHE A 86 -11.61 -6.04 1.83
C PHE A 86 -11.12 -5.95 0.40
N GLU A 87 -12.04 -5.78 -0.57
CA GLU A 87 -11.66 -5.51 -1.96
C GLU A 87 -10.90 -4.18 -2.08
N LYS A 88 -11.37 -3.14 -1.41
CA LYS A 88 -10.67 -1.84 -1.35
C LYS A 88 -9.26 -1.99 -0.80
N ALA A 89 -9.13 -2.63 0.36
CA ALA A 89 -7.84 -2.83 1.03
C ALA A 89 -6.86 -3.65 0.17
N LEU A 90 -7.34 -4.72 -0.46
CA LEU A 90 -6.54 -5.55 -1.36
C LEU A 90 -6.08 -4.77 -2.60
N LEU A 91 -6.98 -4.03 -3.24
CA LEU A 91 -6.64 -3.21 -4.42
C LEU A 91 -5.61 -2.13 -4.10
N ILE A 92 -5.71 -1.48 -2.95
CA ILE A 92 -4.71 -0.50 -2.49
C ILE A 92 -3.33 -1.14 -2.39
N LEU A 93 -3.22 -2.30 -1.74
CA LEU A 93 -1.95 -3.04 -1.60
C LEU A 93 -1.33 -3.37 -2.95
N LEU A 94 -2.13 -3.88 -3.88
CA LEU A 94 -1.69 -4.31 -5.19
C LEU A 94 -1.34 -3.13 -6.10
N LEU A 95 -2.22 -2.14 -6.19
CA LEU A 95 -2.09 -1.06 -7.18
C LEU A 95 -1.04 -0.02 -6.79
N ILE A 96 -0.89 0.35 -5.52
CA ILE A 96 0.22 1.22 -5.11
C ILE A 96 1.56 0.52 -5.37
N SER A 97 1.66 -0.77 -5.08
CA SER A 97 2.85 -1.56 -5.38
C SER A 97 3.11 -1.72 -6.88
N TYR A 98 2.07 -1.79 -7.70
CA TYR A 98 2.16 -1.84 -9.15
C TYR A 98 2.59 -0.51 -9.76
N ILE A 99 1.96 0.59 -9.35
CA ILE A 99 2.24 1.94 -9.86
C ILE A 99 3.61 2.43 -9.41
N GLN A 100 4.05 2.06 -8.20
CA GLN A 100 5.32 2.55 -7.63
C GLN A 100 5.42 4.08 -7.69
N PRO A 101 4.50 4.85 -7.08
CA PRO A 101 4.42 6.29 -7.30
C PRO A 101 5.59 7.09 -6.72
N PHE A 102 6.36 6.54 -5.82
CA PHE A 102 7.44 7.23 -5.10
C PHE A 102 8.80 6.61 -5.37
N ASP A 103 9.87 7.35 -5.12
CA ASP A 103 11.25 6.87 -5.26
C ASP A 103 11.56 5.71 -4.29
N ASP A 104 11.00 5.77 -3.08
CA ASP A 104 11.05 4.70 -2.07
C ASP A 104 9.83 4.79 -1.15
N GLY A 105 9.60 3.75 -0.35
CA GLY A 105 8.49 3.70 0.61
C GLY A 105 7.16 3.26 0.03
N ASN A 106 7.08 2.84 -1.23
CA ASN A 106 5.83 2.41 -1.87
C ASN A 106 5.13 1.27 -1.13
N LYS A 107 5.87 0.24 -0.75
CA LYS A 107 5.31 -0.92 -0.03
C LYS A 107 4.80 -0.55 1.36
N ARG A 108 5.54 0.29 2.09
CA ARG A 108 5.14 0.80 3.41
C ARG A 108 3.90 1.66 3.29
N THR A 109 3.86 2.56 2.32
CA THR A 109 2.68 3.41 2.03
C THR A 109 1.46 2.56 1.70
N ALA A 110 1.59 1.58 0.81
CA ALA A 110 0.50 0.67 0.45
C ALA A 110 -0.09 -0.04 1.68
N ARG A 111 0.76 -0.53 2.58
CA ARG A 111 0.34 -1.21 3.81
C ARG A 111 -0.37 -0.28 4.79
N ILE A 112 0.15 0.92 5.02
CA ILE A 112 -0.47 1.89 5.92
C ILE A 112 -1.82 2.36 5.38
N VAL A 113 -1.91 2.70 4.09
CA VAL A 113 -3.18 3.14 3.47
C VAL A 113 -4.23 2.02 3.52
N SER A 114 -3.85 0.78 3.20
CA SER A 114 -4.73 -0.39 3.30
C SER A 114 -5.22 -0.62 4.73
N ASN A 115 -4.32 -0.55 5.71
CA ASN A 115 -4.66 -0.73 7.12
C ASN A 115 -5.53 0.40 7.67
N ALA A 116 -5.31 1.64 7.23
CA ALA A 116 -6.16 2.77 7.62
C ALA A 116 -7.62 2.53 7.21
N LEU A 117 -7.84 1.97 6.04
CA LEU A 117 -9.17 1.62 5.57
C LEU A 117 -9.80 0.48 6.41
N LEU A 118 -9.04 -0.54 6.74
CA LEU A 118 -9.51 -1.64 7.61
C LEU A 118 -9.88 -1.12 8.99
N ILE A 119 -9.02 -0.32 9.62
CA ILE A 119 -9.24 0.27 10.94
C ILE A 119 -10.47 1.18 10.95
N ALA A 120 -10.63 2.03 9.94
CA ALA A 120 -11.79 2.93 9.81
C ALA A 120 -13.14 2.17 9.76
N ASN A 121 -13.10 0.91 9.34
CA ASN A 121 -14.27 0.05 9.27
C ASN A 121 -14.32 -1.02 10.38
N ASN A 122 -13.57 -0.81 11.45
CA ASN A 122 -13.50 -1.68 12.64
C ASN A 122 -12.97 -3.10 12.36
N TYR A 123 -12.09 -3.24 11.38
CA TYR A 123 -11.40 -4.48 11.09
C TYR A 123 -9.94 -4.45 11.56
N CYS A 124 -9.36 -5.65 11.73
CA CYS A 124 -7.96 -5.80 12.10
C CYS A 124 -7.01 -5.26 11.03
N PRO A 125 -5.99 -4.50 11.39
CA PRO A 125 -4.88 -4.23 10.50
C PRO A 125 -4.05 -5.49 10.23
N LEU A 126 -3.39 -5.54 9.07
CA LEU A 126 -2.54 -6.66 8.65
C LEU A 126 -1.06 -6.31 8.79
N SER A 127 -0.29 -7.19 9.44
CA SER A 127 1.16 -7.01 9.60
C SER A 127 1.99 -7.75 8.55
N PHE A 128 1.43 -8.77 7.93
CA PHE A 128 2.14 -9.68 7.00
C PHE A 128 3.39 -10.35 7.59
N ARG A 129 3.53 -10.39 8.92
CA ARG A 129 4.74 -10.90 9.60
C ARG A 129 4.90 -12.42 9.55
N THR A 130 3.82 -13.14 9.34
CA THR A 130 3.82 -14.60 9.29
C THR A 130 3.89 -15.17 7.87
N VAL A 131 3.89 -14.29 6.87
CA VAL A 131 4.08 -14.70 5.47
C VAL A 131 5.55 -14.91 5.21
N ASP A 132 5.89 -16.02 4.57
CA ASP A 132 7.21 -16.20 4.01
C ASP A 132 7.50 -15.11 2.96
N SER A 133 8.68 -14.49 3.06
CA SER A 133 9.07 -13.38 2.19
C SER A 133 9.15 -13.78 0.71
N ILE A 134 9.49 -15.04 0.45
CA ILE A 134 9.56 -15.61 -0.91
C ILE A 134 8.16 -15.77 -1.47
N ASP A 135 7.22 -16.30 -0.68
CA ASP A 135 5.83 -16.48 -1.11
C ASP A 135 5.13 -15.15 -1.38
N TYR A 136 5.36 -14.15 -0.51
CA TYR A 136 4.86 -12.79 -0.72
C TYR A 136 5.41 -12.21 -2.04
N LYS A 137 6.71 -12.32 -2.26
CA LYS A 137 7.37 -11.83 -3.47
C LYS A 137 6.83 -12.53 -4.72
N LYS A 138 6.71 -13.85 -4.71
CA LYS A 138 6.16 -14.62 -5.84
C LYS A 138 4.73 -14.21 -6.18
N ALA A 139 3.88 -14.02 -5.19
CA ALA A 139 2.50 -13.57 -5.40
C ALA A 139 2.45 -12.18 -6.04
N MET A 140 3.30 -11.26 -5.60
CA MET A 140 3.41 -9.93 -6.20
C MET A 140 3.95 -9.98 -7.64
N LEU A 141 4.95 -10.83 -7.93
CA LEU A 141 5.48 -10.99 -9.29
C LEU A 141 4.42 -11.52 -10.26
N LEU A 142 3.58 -12.46 -9.83
CA LEU A 142 2.45 -12.93 -10.66
C LEU A 142 1.50 -11.79 -11.01
N PHE A 143 1.24 -10.89 -10.06
CA PHE A 143 0.41 -9.72 -10.34
C PHE A 143 1.09 -8.74 -11.31
N TYR A 144 2.37 -8.43 -11.10
CA TYR A 144 3.12 -7.53 -11.97
C TYR A 144 3.21 -8.02 -13.41
N GLU A 145 3.46 -9.30 -13.61
CA GLU A 145 3.74 -9.85 -14.94
C GLU A 145 2.49 -10.35 -15.68
N GLN A 146 1.48 -10.82 -14.94
CA GLN A 146 0.30 -11.48 -15.51
C GLN A 146 -1.02 -10.83 -15.12
N ASN A 147 -0.99 -9.76 -14.31
CA ASN A 147 -2.19 -9.16 -13.70
C ASN A 147 -3.06 -10.20 -12.94
N ASN A 148 -2.43 -11.26 -12.46
CA ASN A 148 -3.08 -12.32 -11.70
C ASN A 148 -2.95 -12.02 -10.21
N LEU A 149 -4.06 -11.67 -9.57
CA LEU A 149 -4.11 -11.33 -8.14
C LEU A 149 -4.43 -12.52 -7.23
N SER A 150 -4.74 -13.69 -7.79
CA SER A 150 -5.26 -14.83 -7.02
C SER A 150 -4.33 -15.29 -5.89
N ALA A 151 -3.02 -15.40 -6.15
CA ALA A 151 -2.04 -15.80 -5.16
C ALA A 151 -1.93 -14.77 -4.03
N PHE A 152 -1.91 -13.49 -4.34
CA PHE A 152 -1.84 -12.43 -3.33
C PHE A 152 -3.14 -12.31 -2.54
N LYS A 153 -4.29 -12.48 -3.18
CA LYS A 153 -5.60 -12.55 -2.52
C LYS A 153 -5.64 -13.66 -1.48
N GLN A 154 -5.08 -14.82 -1.77
CA GLN A 154 -5.00 -15.92 -0.82
C GLN A 154 -4.15 -15.54 0.40
N ILE A 155 -2.99 -14.93 0.20
CA ILE A 155 -2.14 -14.40 1.27
C ILE A 155 -2.91 -13.39 2.12
N PHE A 156 -3.63 -12.47 1.50
CA PHE A 156 -4.43 -11.47 2.19
C PHE A 156 -5.49 -12.11 3.10
N ILE A 157 -6.21 -13.10 2.59
CA ILE A 157 -7.24 -13.83 3.36
C ILE A 157 -6.61 -14.55 4.56
N GLU A 158 -5.50 -15.25 4.36
CA GLU A 158 -4.79 -15.98 5.41
C GLU A 158 -4.24 -15.04 6.48
N GLN A 159 -3.70 -13.89 6.09
CA GLN A 159 -3.21 -12.88 7.02
C GLN A 159 -4.33 -12.22 7.81
N PHE A 160 -5.48 -11.99 7.19
CA PHE A 160 -6.65 -11.48 7.91
C PHE A 160 -7.16 -12.51 8.93
N ALA A 161 -7.29 -13.77 8.54
CA ALA A 161 -7.68 -14.85 9.45
C ALA A 161 -6.68 -15.00 10.62
N PHE A 162 -5.38 -14.89 10.34
CA PHE A 162 -4.35 -14.89 11.38
C PHE A 162 -4.52 -13.71 12.35
N ALA A 163 -4.71 -12.49 11.82
CA ALA A 163 -4.87 -11.30 12.65
C ALA A 163 -6.09 -11.41 13.59
N VAL A 164 -7.22 -11.87 13.08
CA VAL A 164 -8.43 -12.08 13.87
C VAL A 164 -8.18 -13.08 15.00
N LYS A 165 -7.55 -14.22 14.71
CA LYS A 165 -7.28 -15.26 15.70
C LYS A 165 -6.25 -14.87 16.76
N THR A 166 -5.31 -13.98 16.39
CA THR A 166 -4.16 -13.62 17.24
C THR A 166 -4.44 -12.40 18.10
N TYR A 167 -5.15 -11.40 17.57
CA TYR A 167 -5.31 -10.10 18.22
C TYR A 167 -6.73 -9.79 18.68
N PHE A 168 -7.67 -10.62 18.32
CA PHE A 168 -9.08 -10.52 18.66
C PHE A 168 -9.64 -11.87 19.09
#